data_d52c1bc14f4afa97013fccc4ea1e81b0
#
_entry.id   d52c1bc14f4afa97013fccc4ea1e81b0
#
_cell.length_a   1.000
_cell.length_b   1.000
_cell.length_c   1.000
_cell.angle_alpha   90.00
_cell.angle_beta   90.00
_cell.angle_gamma   90.00
#
_symmetry.space_group_name_H-M   'P 1'
#
loop_
_entity.id
_entity.type
_entity.pdbx_description
1 polymer ?
#
loop_
_entity_poly.entity_id
_entity_poly.type
_entity_poly.pdbx_seq_one_letter_code
_entity_poly.pdbx_strand_id
1 'polypeptide(L)'
;MEKVRNSLLCVLVLLLSACYNHGPVSPDAWDLTERQIDSLSFFTTHHYSQNYNFVVKASQMPISDEAGPQAFDTLYVSKGDPLVVADIKTISSDTIDSVWVKVARDQMTQGWIRESEMLPCVSPNDPISQFIDFFSDTHLLLFLALLVVVVVAYGLRRLMRHNARIVHFNDIDSFYPTLLCILIASSATLYASIQMFSPESWRHFYYH
;
A
#
# COMPACT_ATOMS: atom_id res chain seq x y z
N MET A 1 26.66 30.26 7.84
CA MET A 1 25.40 29.48 7.77
C MET A 1 25.26 28.66 6.49
N GLU A 2 25.65 29.15 5.33
CA GLU A 2 25.61 28.42 4.05
C GLU A 2 26.37 27.07 4.06
N LYS A 3 27.57 27.04 4.59
CA LYS A 3 28.40 25.82 4.64
C LYS A 3 27.74 24.72 5.47
N VAL A 4 27.05 25.06 6.57
CA VAL A 4 26.33 24.11 7.42
C VAL A 4 25.09 23.58 6.69
N ARG A 5 24.36 24.44 5.99
CA ARG A 5 23.18 24.07 5.17
C ARG A 5 23.56 23.10 4.06
N ASN A 6 24.64 23.39 3.33
CA ASN A 6 25.09 22.53 2.23
C ASN A 6 25.63 21.18 2.74
N SER A 7 26.31 21.17 3.90
CA SER A 7 26.75 19.93 4.54
C SER A 7 25.56 19.07 5.01
N LEU A 8 24.52 19.69 5.56
CA LEU A 8 23.30 18.98 5.99
C LEU A 8 22.54 18.38 4.80
N LEU A 9 22.47 19.12 3.68
CA LEU A 9 21.89 18.63 2.43
C LEU A 9 22.65 17.43 1.86
N CYS A 10 23.99 17.47 1.85
CA CYS A 10 24.81 16.34 1.41
C CYS A 10 24.63 15.11 2.30
N VAL A 11 24.56 15.28 3.62
CA VAL A 11 24.30 14.17 4.55
C VAL A 11 22.91 13.58 4.33
N LEU A 12 21.90 14.42 4.10
CA LEU A 12 20.54 13.95 3.81
C LEU A 12 20.46 13.14 2.52
N VAL A 13 21.12 13.61 1.45
CA VAL A 13 21.19 12.90 0.16
C VAL A 13 21.93 11.56 0.32
N LEU A 14 23.01 11.52 1.10
CA LEU A 14 23.73 10.28 1.39
C LEU A 14 22.90 9.29 2.22
N LEU A 15 22.11 9.77 3.17
CA LEU A 15 21.21 8.91 3.95
C LEU A 15 20.06 8.35 3.10
N LEU A 16 19.54 9.12 2.16
CA LEU A 16 18.48 8.66 1.24
C LEU A 16 19.02 7.65 0.21
N SER A 17 20.27 7.77 -0.21
CA SER A 17 20.91 6.82 -1.14
C SER A 17 21.34 5.50 -0.46
N ALA A 18 21.56 5.49 0.85
CA ALA A 18 21.95 4.29 1.58
C ALA A 18 20.86 3.23 1.70
N CYS A 19 19.58 3.61 1.52
CA CYS A 19 18.45 2.65 1.52
C CYS A 19 18.31 1.85 0.21
N TYR A 20 19.13 2.13 -0.82
CA TYR A 20 18.91 1.59 -2.18
C TYR A 20 19.65 0.27 -2.46
N ASN A 21 20.35 -0.33 -1.52
CA ASN A 21 21.29 -1.42 -1.80
C ASN A 21 20.81 -2.82 -1.36
N HIS A 22 19.52 -3.13 -1.51
CA HIS A 22 19.06 -4.52 -1.50
C HIS A 22 18.66 -4.89 -2.93
N GLY A 23 19.63 -5.34 -3.70
CA GLY A 23 19.34 -6.11 -4.90
C GLY A 23 18.49 -7.34 -4.51
N PRO A 24 17.61 -7.84 -5.39
CA PRO A 24 16.90 -9.07 -5.12
C PRO A 24 17.95 -10.15 -4.81
N VAL A 25 17.95 -10.62 -3.58
CA VAL A 25 18.67 -11.86 -3.23
C VAL A 25 17.96 -12.93 -4.03
N SER A 26 18.54 -13.33 -5.15
CA SER A 26 18.12 -14.56 -5.83
C SER A 26 18.43 -15.69 -4.84
N PRO A 27 17.45 -16.33 -4.21
CA PRO A 27 17.71 -17.53 -3.47
C PRO A 27 18.32 -18.50 -4.47
N ASP A 28 19.49 -19.05 -4.17
CA ASP A 28 20.08 -20.09 -4.98
C ASP A 28 19.02 -21.18 -5.14
N ALA A 29 18.51 -21.35 -6.35
CA ALA A 29 17.37 -22.22 -6.65
C ALA A 29 17.60 -23.69 -6.32
N TRP A 30 18.80 -24.03 -5.89
CA TRP A 30 19.28 -25.38 -5.59
C TRP A 30 18.90 -25.90 -4.20
N ASP A 31 18.55 -25.01 -3.25
CA ASP A 31 18.24 -25.39 -1.86
C ASP A 31 16.76 -25.25 -1.49
N LEU A 32 15.88 -24.92 -2.45
CA LEU A 32 14.45 -24.75 -2.18
C LEU A 32 13.74 -26.11 -2.22
N THR A 33 12.90 -26.37 -1.23
CA THR A 33 11.97 -27.48 -1.23
C THR A 33 10.85 -27.27 -2.25
N GLU A 34 10.25 -28.36 -2.78
CA GLU A 34 9.12 -28.26 -3.71
C GLU A 34 7.99 -27.32 -3.21
N ARG A 35 7.67 -27.39 -1.92
CA ARG A 35 6.67 -26.49 -1.31
C ARG A 35 7.07 -25.03 -1.36
N GLN A 36 8.37 -24.72 -1.25
CA GLN A 36 8.84 -23.34 -1.35
C GLN A 36 8.80 -22.85 -2.80
N ILE A 37 9.08 -23.73 -3.76
CA ILE A 37 8.97 -23.44 -5.18
C ILE A 37 7.52 -23.16 -5.55
N ASP A 38 6.57 -24.00 -5.10
CA ASP A 38 5.13 -23.82 -5.34
C ASP A 38 4.62 -22.52 -4.70
N SER A 39 5.03 -22.23 -3.46
CA SER A 39 4.67 -20.98 -2.77
C SER A 39 5.23 -19.75 -3.49
N LEU A 40 6.46 -19.82 -4.00
CA LEU A 40 7.08 -18.74 -4.77
C LEU A 40 6.40 -18.54 -6.12
N SER A 41 6.06 -19.62 -6.82
CA SER A 41 5.35 -19.57 -8.11
C SER A 41 3.95 -18.99 -7.92
N PHE A 42 3.25 -19.38 -6.86
CA PHE A 42 1.95 -18.81 -6.49
C PHE A 42 2.08 -17.32 -6.16
N PHE A 43 3.06 -16.94 -5.34
CA PHE A 43 3.31 -15.55 -4.97
C PHE A 43 3.62 -14.66 -6.20
N THR A 44 4.37 -15.16 -7.17
CA THR A 44 4.68 -14.38 -8.38
C THR A 44 3.46 -14.12 -9.26
N THR A 45 2.45 -15.01 -9.18
CA THR A 45 1.23 -14.89 -9.99
C THR A 45 0.12 -14.14 -9.25
N HIS A 46 -0.03 -14.38 -7.94
CA HIS A 46 -1.14 -13.89 -7.13
C HIS A 46 -0.74 -12.78 -6.13
N HIS A 47 0.57 -12.51 -5.96
CA HIS A 47 1.16 -11.48 -5.09
C HIS A 47 0.91 -11.63 -3.59
N TYR A 48 0.44 -12.79 -3.15
CA TYR A 48 0.34 -13.19 -1.75
C TYR A 48 0.65 -14.69 -1.61
N SER A 49 0.82 -15.15 -0.38
CA SER A 49 1.13 -16.55 -0.07
C SER A 49 0.45 -16.99 1.22
N GLN A 50 0.62 -18.24 1.59
CA GLN A 50 0.25 -18.71 2.93
C GLN A 50 0.93 -17.86 4.02
N ASN A 51 0.24 -17.60 5.12
CA ASN A 51 0.61 -16.69 6.21
C ASN A 51 0.63 -15.19 5.83
N TYR A 52 0.10 -14.80 4.68
CA TYR A 52 -0.06 -13.40 4.34
C TYR A 52 -1.18 -12.76 5.15
N ASN A 53 -0.99 -11.50 5.55
CA ASN A 53 -1.93 -10.78 6.40
C ASN A 53 -2.74 -9.77 5.58
N PHE A 54 -4.05 -9.82 5.75
CA PHE A 54 -5.02 -8.89 5.18
C PHE A 54 -5.85 -8.19 6.25
N VAL A 55 -6.51 -7.11 5.87
CA VAL A 55 -7.56 -6.44 6.65
C VAL A 55 -8.81 -6.33 5.79
N VAL A 56 -9.97 -6.60 6.36
CA VAL A 56 -11.25 -6.52 5.66
C VAL A 56 -11.63 -5.06 5.42
N LYS A 57 -11.84 -4.68 4.15
CA LYS A 57 -12.33 -3.35 3.72
C LYS A 57 -13.85 -3.32 3.59
N ALA A 58 -14.45 -4.41 3.12
CA ALA A 58 -15.88 -4.52 2.93
C ALA A 58 -16.60 -4.46 4.28
N SER A 59 -17.85 -4.00 4.28
CA SER A 59 -18.69 -3.98 5.50
C SER A 59 -18.83 -5.37 6.11
N GLN A 60 -19.01 -6.38 5.26
CA GLN A 60 -19.05 -7.79 5.61
C GLN A 60 -18.49 -8.62 4.45
N MET A 61 -17.75 -9.68 4.77
CA MET A 61 -17.23 -10.64 3.79
C MET A 61 -17.66 -12.03 4.21
N PRO A 62 -18.36 -12.79 3.35
CA PRO A 62 -18.77 -14.16 3.63
C PRO A 62 -17.58 -15.11 3.52
N ILE A 63 -17.47 -16.05 4.43
CA ILE A 63 -16.53 -17.16 4.38
C ILE A 63 -17.30 -18.46 4.62
N SER A 64 -16.94 -19.53 3.92
CA SER A 64 -17.62 -20.80 3.95
C SER A 64 -16.84 -21.84 4.74
N ASP A 65 -17.49 -22.78 5.37
CA ASP A 65 -16.85 -23.84 6.15
C ASP A 65 -15.99 -24.76 5.26
N GLU A 66 -16.47 -25.06 4.04
CA GLU A 66 -15.77 -25.91 3.08
C GLU A 66 -15.41 -25.16 1.80
N ALA A 67 -14.29 -25.59 1.18
CA ALA A 67 -13.89 -25.11 -0.13
C ALA A 67 -14.71 -25.78 -1.23
N GLY A 68 -15.37 -25.00 -2.06
CA GLY A 68 -16.11 -25.51 -3.22
C GLY A 68 -17.48 -24.87 -3.38
N PRO A 69 -18.09 -25.04 -4.57
CA PRO A 69 -19.36 -24.38 -4.91
C PRO A 69 -20.56 -24.89 -4.13
N GLN A 70 -20.42 -25.94 -3.33
CA GLN A 70 -21.49 -26.56 -2.53
C GLN A 70 -21.40 -26.31 -1.01
N ALA A 71 -20.63 -25.28 -0.62
CA ALA A 71 -20.51 -24.91 0.80
C ALA A 71 -21.84 -24.37 1.34
N PHE A 72 -22.31 -24.93 2.45
CA PHE A 72 -23.64 -24.63 2.99
C PHE A 72 -23.64 -23.70 4.19
N ASP A 73 -22.53 -23.61 4.90
CA ASP A 73 -22.47 -22.80 6.11
C ASP A 73 -21.60 -21.56 5.85
N THR A 74 -22.16 -20.37 6.09
CA THR A 74 -21.52 -19.10 5.81
C THR A 74 -21.32 -18.32 7.09
N LEU A 75 -20.06 -18.08 7.44
CA LEU A 75 -19.66 -17.14 8.49
C LEU A 75 -19.39 -15.77 7.86
N TYR A 76 -19.49 -14.73 8.65
CA TYR A 76 -19.20 -13.37 8.19
C TYR A 76 -18.07 -12.75 9.01
N VAL A 77 -17.13 -12.12 8.32
CA VAL A 77 -16.12 -11.26 8.93
C VAL A 77 -16.43 -9.81 8.62
N SER A 78 -16.13 -8.92 9.55
CA SER A 78 -16.52 -7.52 9.53
C SER A 78 -15.38 -6.61 9.09
N LYS A 79 -15.72 -5.39 8.66
CA LYS A 79 -14.75 -4.37 8.30
C LYS A 79 -13.76 -4.11 9.45
N GLY A 80 -12.47 -4.10 9.11
CA GLY A 80 -11.37 -3.87 10.05
C GLY A 80 -10.84 -5.14 10.73
N ASP A 81 -11.49 -6.30 10.52
CA ASP A 81 -10.97 -7.56 11.05
C ASP A 81 -9.65 -7.93 10.37
N PRO A 82 -8.60 -8.26 11.14
CA PRO A 82 -7.37 -8.80 10.59
C PRO A 82 -7.59 -10.26 10.18
N LEU A 83 -7.10 -10.62 9.01
CA LEU A 83 -7.18 -11.98 8.47
C LEU A 83 -5.79 -12.48 8.10
N VAL A 84 -5.59 -13.77 8.30
CA VAL A 84 -4.38 -14.48 7.85
C VAL A 84 -4.78 -15.54 6.83
N VAL A 85 -4.03 -15.66 5.75
CA VAL A 85 -4.17 -16.75 4.79
C VAL A 85 -3.66 -18.03 5.44
N ALA A 86 -4.57 -18.91 5.84
CA ALA A 86 -4.22 -20.16 6.52
C ALA A 86 -3.85 -21.27 5.53
N ASP A 87 -4.56 -21.35 4.40
CA ASP A 87 -4.32 -22.38 3.38
C ASP A 87 -4.82 -21.90 2.00
N ILE A 88 -4.32 -22.52 0.94
CA ILE A 88 -4.69 -22.21 -0.44
C ILE A 88 -4.95 -23.55 -1.17
N LYS A 89 -6.08 -23.65 -1.86
CA LYS A 89 -6.45 -24.84 -2.65
C LYS A 89 -6.85 -24.45 -4.06
N THR A 90 -6.37 -25.21 -5.03
CA THR A 90 -6.83 -25.11 -6.42
C THR A 90 -7.86 -26.19 -6.70
N ILE A 91 -9.09 -25.77 -7.03
CA ILE A 91 -10.22 -26.67 -7.33
C ILE A 91 -10.56 -26.49 -8.81
N SER A 92 -10.04 -27.37 -9.66
CA SER A 92 -10.22 -27.30 -11.11
C SER A 92 -11.68 -27.53 -11.56
N SER A 93 -12.56 -28.01 -10.69
CA SER A 93 -13.98 -28.22 -10.99
C SER A 93 -14.84 -26.97 -10.81
N ASP A 94 -14.31 -25.91 -10.18
CA ASP A 94 -15.01 -24.63 -10.09
C ASP A 94 -14.82 -23.85 -11.40
N THR A 95 -15.92 -23.52 -12.05
CA THR A 95 -15.92 -22.83 -13.34
C THR A 95 -15.78 -21.31 -13.22
N ILE A 96 -15.97 -20.76 -12.00
CA ILE A 96 -15.91 -19.31 -11.74
C ILE A 96 -14.49 -18.93 -11.36
N ASP A 97 -13.91 -19.66 -10.40
CA ASP A 97 -12.56 -19.42 -9.91
C ASP A 97 -11.98 -20.71 -9.36
N SER A 98 -10.80 -21.07 -9.86
CA SER A 98 -10.13 -22.30 -9.43
C SER A 98 -9.42 -22.15 -8.09
N VAL A 99 -9.15 -20.91 -7.63
CA VAL A 99 -8.37 -20.65 -6.41
C VAL A 99 -9.30 -20.37 -5.23
N TRP A 100 -9.20 -21.21 -4.22
CA TRP A 100 -9.89 -21.08 -2.95
C TRP A 100 -8.89 -20.79 -1.85
N VAL A 101 -9.16 -19.75 -1.08
CA VAL A 101 -8.29 -19.26 -0.01
C VAL A 101 -8.96 -19.51 1.33
N LYS A 102 -8.27 -20.19 2.23
CA LYS A 102 -8.70 -20.31 3.62
C LYS A 102 -8.19 -19.12 4.39
N VAL A 103 -9.09 -18.30 4.91
CA VAL A 103 -8.77 -17.17 5.76
C VAL A 103 -9.16 -17.44 7.19
N ALA A 104 -8.38 -16.95 8.13
CA ALA A 104 -8.64 -17.07 9.55
C ALA A 104 -8.44 -15.74 10.25
N ARG A 105 -9.40 -15.32 11.07
CA ARG A 105 -9.26 -14.23 12.03
C ARG A 105 -8.74 -14.74 13.37
N ASP A 106 -9.30 -15.84 13.80
CA ASP A 106 -8.96 -16.55 15.04
C ASP A 106 -9.23 -18.05 14.86
N GLN A 107 -9.00 -18.84 15.93
CA GLN A 107 -9.19 -20.30 15.88
C GLN A 107 -10.66 -20.73 15.62
N MET A 108 -11.62 -19.89 15.96
CA MET A 108 -13.05 -20.18 15.82
C MET A 108 -13.64 -19.59 14.53
N THR A 109 -13.05 -18.47 14.06
CA THR A 109 -13.51 -17.75 12.87
C THR A 109 -12.52 -17.98 11.73
N GLN A 110 -12.72 -19.05 11.00
CA GLN A 110 -11.95 -19.43 9.83
C GLN A 110 -12.86 -20.01 8.76
N GLY A 111 -12.53 -19.82 7.50
CA GLY A 111 -13.35 -20.35 6.43
C GLY A 111 -12.71 -20.16 5.07
N TRP A 112 -13.35 -20.68 4.05
CA TRP A 112 -12.93 -20.64 2.66
C TRP A 112 -13.68 -19.60 1.87
N ILE A 113 -13.01 -18.95 0.96
CA ILE A 113 -13.56 -17.98 0.03
C ILE A 113 -12.84 -18.09 -1.31
N ARG A 114 -13.52 -17.80 -2.42
CA ARG A 114 -12.86 -17.68 -3.72
C ARG A 114 -11.93 -16.47 -3.74
N GLU A 115 -10.80 -16.59 -4.42
CA GLU A 115 -9.86 -15.49 -4.57
C GLU A 115 -10.52 -14.25 -5.17
N SER A 116 -11.26 -14.43 -6.25
CA SER A 116 -11.97 -13.35 -6.96
C SER A 116 -13.00 -12.61 -6.11
N GLU A 117 -13.58 -13.28 -5.09
CA GLU A 117 -14.50 -12.67 -4.13
C GLU A 117 -13.79 -12.04 -2.94
N MET A 118 -12.62 -12.58 -2.57
CA MET A 118 -11.82 -12.10 -1.45
C MET A 118 -11.09 -10.80 -1.78
N LEU A 119 -10.36 -10.76 -2.91
CA LEU A 119 -9.46 -9.64 -3.24
C LEU A 119 -10.14 -8.26 -3.25
N PRO A 120 -11.36 -8.08 -3.77
CA PRO A 120 -12.07 -6.80 -3.68
C PRO A 120 -12.46 -6.39 -2.26
N CYS A 121 -12.55 -7.37 -1.35
CA CYS A 121 -13.04 -7.19 0.02
C CYS A 121 -11.93 -6.94 1.04
N VAL A 122 -10.66 -7.14 0.68
CA VAL A 122 -9.53 -7.04 1.59
C VAL A 122 -8.46 -6.07 1.10
N SER A 123 -7.60 -5.62 2.00
CA SER A 123 -6.35 -4.94 1.67
C SER A 123 -5.19 -5.56 2.44
N PRO A 124 -3.96 -5.52 1.91
CA PRO A 124 -2.78 -5.99 2.62
C PRO A 124 -2.60 -5.28 3.96
N ASN A 125 -2.26 -6.03 5.00
CA ASN A 125 -2.01 -5.47 6.35
C ASN A 125 -0.55 -5.08 6.51
N ASP A 126 -0.04 -4.28 5.59
CA ASP A 126 1.28 -3.67 5.69
C ASP A 126 1.15 -2.14 5.76
N PRO A 127 2.12 -1.43 6.37
CA PRO A 127 2.04 0.01 6.56
C PRO A 127 1.91 0.82 5.26
N ILE A 128 2.49 0.32 4.17
CA ILE A 128 2.48 1.00 2.87
C ILE A 128 1.09 0.88 2.24
N SER A 129 0.53 -0.33 2.20
CA SER A 129 -0.81 -0.58 1.66
C SER A 129 -1.89 0.13 2.46
N GLN A 130 -1.79 0.14 3.80
CA GLN A 130 -2.71 0.89 4.67
C GLN A 130 -2.62 2.40 4.44
N PHE A 131 -1.41 2.92 4.23
CA PHE A 131 -1.21 4.32 3.87
C PHE A 131 -1.87 4.65 2.52
N ILE A 132 -1.66 3.82 1.50
CA ILE A 132 -2.26 4.01 0.17
C ILE A 132 -3.78 3.96 0.26
N ASP A 133 -4.34 2.98 0.97
CA ASP A 133 -5.78 2.83 1.16
C ASP A 133 -6.39 4.08 1.83
N PHE A 134 -5.76 4.56 2.89
CA PHE A 134 -6.18 5.79 3.58
C PHE A 134 -6.18 7.02 2.65
N PHE A 135 -5.14 7.20 1.83
CA PHE A 135 -5.04 8.34 0.91
C PHE A 135 -5.83 8.16 -0.40
N SER A 136 -6.23 6.94 -0.74
CA SER A 136 -7.07 6.64 -1.90
C SER A 136 -8.56 6.79 -1.61
N ASP A 137 -8.95 7.01 -0.36
CA ASP A 137 -10.34 7.27 -0.01
C ASP A 137 -10.86 8.51 -0.73
N THR A 138 -11.95 8.33 -1.50
CA THR A 138 -12.56 9.38 -2.30
C THR A 138 -12.95 10.61 -1.47
N HIS A 139 -13.37 10.41 -0.23
CA HIS A 139 -13.74 11.50 0.68
C HIS A 139 -12.52 12.33 1.08
N LEU A 140 -11.40 11.69 1.34
CA LEU A 140 -10.13 12.35 1.67
C LEU A 140 -9.58 13.11 0.46
N LEU A 141 -9.64 12.53 -0.75
CA LEU A 141 -9.22 13.19 -1.98
C LEU A 141 -10.06 14.45 -2.27
N LEU A 142 -11.38 14.35 -2.07
CA LEU A 142 -12.29 15.51 -2.19
C LEU A 142 -11.95 16.61 -1.18
N PHE A 143 -11.69 16.23 0.08
CA PHE A 143 -11.28 17.17 1.13
C PHE A 143 -9.95 17.85 0.79
N LEU A 144 -8.94 17.08 0.34
CA LEU A 144 -7.65 17.64 -0.08
C LEU A 144 -7.80 18.57 -1.28
N ALA A 145 -8.60 18.21 -2.28
CA ALA A 145 -8.88 19.08 -3.45
C ALA A 145 -9.51 20.40 -3.02
N LEU A 146 -10.51 20.36 -2.14
CA LEU A 146 -11.16 21.55 -1.60
C LEU A 146 -10.16 22.42 -0.82
N LEU A 147 -9.30 21.80 0.01
CA LEU A 147 -8.27 22.50 0.77
C LEU A 147 -7.28 23.22 -0.15
N VAL A 148 -6.83 22.55 -1.22
CA VAL A 148 -5.95 23.15 -2.23
C VAL A 148 -6.60 24.35 -2.88
N VAL A 149 -7.88 24.25 -3.29
CA VAL A 149 -8.65 25.36 -3.88
C VAL A 149 -8.71 26.55 -2.92
N VAL A 150 -8.99 26.33 -1.63
CA VAL A 150 -9.06 27.38 -0.61
C VAL A 150 -7.71 28.06 -0.43
N VAL A 151 -6.62 27.27 -0.34
CA VAL A 151 -5.25 27.81 -0.17
C VAL A 151 -4.84 28.64 -1.39
N VAL A 152 -5.11 28.14 -2.60
CA VAL A 152 -4.82 28.87 -3.85
C VAL A 152 -5.63 30.15 -3.93
N ALA A 153 -6.93 30.09 -3.66
CA ALA A 153 -7.81 31.27 -3.67
C ALA A 153 -7.38 32.32 -2.64
N TYR A 154 -6.99 31.89 -1.43
CA TYR A 154 -6.46 32.77 -0.40
C TYR A 154 -5.14 33.40 -0.84
N GLY A 155 -4.21 32.62 -1.40
CA GLY A 155 -2.92 33.09 -1.92
C GLY A 155 -3.10 34.11 -3.03
N LEU A 156 -3.95 33.83 -4.02
CA LEU A 156 -4.26 34.75 -5.11
C LEU A 156 -4.89 36.05 -4.59
N ARG A 157 -5.86 35.96 -3.67
CA ARG A 157 -6.46 37.15 -3.07
C ARG A 157 -5.43 38.01 -2.33
N ARG A 158 -4.50 37.38 -1.61
CA ARG A 158 -3.42 38.08 -0.90
C ARG A 158 -2.46 38.74 -1.88
N LEU A 159 -2.08 38.06 -2.95
CA LEU A 159 -1.23 38.57 -4.02
C LEU A 159 -1.85 39.82 -4.68
N MET A 160 -3.13 39.76 -5.00
CA MET A 160 -3.88 40.87 -5.66
C MET A 160 -4.08 42.08 -4.75
N ARG A 161 -4.23 41.85 -3.42
CA ARG A 161 -4.49 42.98 -2.49
C ARG A 161 -3.25 43.68 -1.96
N HIS A 162 -2.10 43.01 -1.94
CA HIS A 162 -0.92 43.49 -1.23
C HIS A 162 0.33 43.61 -2.09
N ASN A 163 0.27 43.96 -3.37
CA ASN A 163 1.48 44.17 -4.21
C ASN A 163 2.66 43.27 -3.75
N ALA A 164 2.41 41.97 -3.64
CA ALA A 164 3.36 41.03 -3.09
C ALA A 164 4.60 40.98 -3.98
N ARG A 165 5.75 41.27 -3.44
CA ARG A 165 7.01 41.12 -4.14
C ARG A 165 7.37 39.63 -4.18
N ILE A 166 7.79 39.16 -5.34
CA ILE A 166 8.36 37.81 -5.46
C ILE A 166 9.72 37.85 -4.76
N VAL A 167 9.81 37.19 -3.64
CA VAL A 167 11.06 37.04 -2.88
C VAL A 167 11.71 35.75 -3.34
N HIS A 168 12.98 35.82 -3.74
CA HIS A 168 13.72 34.62 -4.10
C HIS A 168 14.09 33.84 -2.84
N PHE A 169 14.19 32.51 -3.00
CA PHE A 169 14.55 31.59 -1.90
C PHE A 169 15.82 32.02 -1.14
N ASN A 170 16.75 32.64 -1.85
CA ASN A 170 18.06 33.09 -1.30
C ASN A 170 17.95 34.38 -0.45
N ASP A 171 16.83 35.12 -0.57
CA ASP A 171 16.64 36.40 0.15
C ASP A 171 15.89 36.19 1.50
N ILE A 172 15.58 34.93 1.84
CA ILE A 172 14.88 34.60 3.08
C ILE A 172 15.87 34.07 4.10
N ASP A 173 16.22 34.92 5.08
CA ASP A 173 17.04 34.54 6.24
C ASP A 173 16.28 33.70 7.25
N SER A 174 15.68 32.59 6.79
CA SER A 174 14.89 31.69 7.61
C SER A 174 15.12 30.25 7.23
N PHE A 175 15.00 29.33 8.19
CA PHE A 175 15.10 27.89 7.97
C PHE A 175 13.82 27.28 7.35
N TYR A 176 12.67 27.96 7.47
CA TYR A 176 11.38 27.43 7.03
C TYR A 176 11.29 27.03 5.54
N PRO A 177 11.83 27.79 4.56
CA PRO A 177 11.83 27.37 3.17
C PRO A 177 12.62 26.09 2.92
N THR A 178 13.75 25.92 3.61
CA THR A 178 14.57 24.70 3.53
C THR A 178 13.82 23.49 4.10
N LEU A 179 13.16 23.66 5.23
CA LEU A 179 12.34 22.63 5.86
C LEU A 179 11.19 22.21 4.92
N LEU A 180 10.53 23.18 4.28
CA LEU A 180 9.46 22.92 3.33
C LEU A 180 9.96 22.11 2.13
N CYS A 181 11.12 22.48 1.57
CA CYS A 181 11.73 21.73 0.46
C CYS A 181 12.08 20.30 0.86
N ILE A 182 12.63 20.09 2.06
CA ILE A 182 12.90 18.74 2.59
C ILE A 182 11.63 17.93 2.70
N LEU A 183 10.56 18.51 3.21
CA LEU A 183 9.26 17.84 3.41
C LEU A 183 8.63 17.46 2.08
N ILE A 184 8.66 18.33 1.07
CA ILE A 184 8.18 18.03 -0.28
C ILE A 184 9.05 16.97 -0.94
N ALA A 185 10.39 17.08 -0.85
CA ALA A 185 11.29 16.09 -1.42
C ALA A 185 11.11 14.70 -0.79
N SER A 186 10.95 14.62 0.53
CA SER A 186 10.74 13.34 1.22
C SER A 186 9.42 12.69 0.83
N SER A 187 8.33 13.45 0.70
CA SER A 187 7.03 12.93 0.27
C SER A 187 7.06 12.45 -1.19
N ALA A 188 7.73 13.19 -2.07
CA ALA A 188 7.90 12.78 -3.47
C ALA A 188 8.76 11.51 -3.59
N THR A 189 9.81 11.39 -2.78
CA THR A 189 10.67 10.20 -2.75
C THR A 189 9.91 8.98 -2.24
N LEU A 190 9.09 9.14 -1.18
CA LEU A 190 8.25 8.08 -0.65
C LEU A 190 7.26 7.59 -1.72
N TYR A 191 6.57 8.51 -2.39
CA TYR A 191 5.63 8.18 -3.45
C TYR A 191 6.32 7.46 -4.62
N ALA A 192 7.48 7.95 -5.07
CA ALA A 192 8.26 7.30 -6.11
C ALA A 192 8.72 5.90 -5.71
N SER A 193 9.13 5.71 -4.45
CA SER A 193 9.53 4.40 -3.93
C SER A 193 8.37 3.41 -3.95
N ILE A 194 7.18 3.83 -3.52
CA ILE A 194 5.97 2.98 -3.58
C ILE A 194 5.68 2.56 -5.03
N GLN A 195 5.75 3.49 -5.97
CA GLN A 195 5.53 3.22 -7.39
C GLN A 195 6.57 2.26 -8.00
N MET A 196 7.82 2.34 -7.57
CA MET A 196 8.90 1.50 -8.12
C MET A 196 8.96 0.10 -7.50
N PHE A 197 8.69 -0.02 -6.20
CA PHE A 197 8.91 -1.28 -5.47
C PHE A 197 7.67 -2.14 -5.29
N SER A 198 6.47 -1.60 -5.47
CA SER A 198 5.20 -2.34 -5.36
C SER A 198 4.24 -2.12 -6.53
N PRO A 199 4.69 -2.00 -7.80
CA PRO A 199 3.76 -1.67 -8.89
C PRO A 199 2.73 -2.77 -9.12
N GLU A 200 3.12 -4.04 -8.99
CA GLU A 200 2.24 -5.19 -9.24
C GLU A 200 1.27 -5.42 -8.08
N SER A 201 1.76 -5.43 -6.84
CA SER A 201 0.90 -5.54 -5.65
C SER A 201 -0.13 -4.42 -5.63
N TRP A 202 0.32 -3.19 -5.92
CA TRP A 202 -0.55 -2.03 -5.92
C TRP A 202 -1.62 -2.13 -7.02
N ARG A 203 -1.27 -2.53 -8.25
CA ARG A 203 -2.23 -2.75 -9.33
C ARG A 203 -3.20 -3.86 -8.99
N HIS A 204 -2.74 -4.95 -8.42
CA HIS A 204 -3.56 -6.11 -8.11
C HIS A 204 -4.60 -5.80 -7.03
N PHE A 205 -4.26 -5.04 -6.00
CA PHE A 205 -5.16 -4.75 -4.88
C PHE A 205 -5.99 -3.47 -5.01
N TYR A 206 -5.59 -2.52 -5.86
CA TYR A 206 -6.25 -1.21 -5.94
C TYR A 206 -6.84 -0.85 -7.31
N TYR A 207 -6.53 -1.59 -8.37
CA TYR A 207 -7.04 -1.33 -9.72
C TYR A 207 -7.86 -2.49 -10.31
N HIS A 208 -8.29 -3.44 -9.50
CA HIS A 208 -9.26 -4.47 -9.90
C HIS A 208 -10.68 -4.02 -9.64
#